data_d3451350b1e5a632d8eb8b52496d9e8a
#
_entry.id   d3451350b1e5a632d8eb8b52496d9e8a
#
_cell.length_a   1.000
_cell.length_b   1.000
_cell.length_c   1.000
_cell.angle_alpha   90.00
_cell.angle_beta   90.00
_cell.angle_gamma   90.00
#
_symmetry.space_group_name_H-M   'P 1'
#
loop_
_entity.id
_entity.type
_entity.pdbx_description
1 polymer ?
#
loop_
_entity_poly.entity_id
_entity_poly.type
_entity_poly.pdbx_seq_one_letter_code
_entity_poly.pdbx_strand_id
1 'polypeptide(L)'
;MGTPGCLCGDVRVRLADGGTASFAELLESGIKELQVKAYDEQSGQIVDAKAFDVRVSKKTDELKQIFLEDGFVLRCTGSHLVMDDKGEFVQSSDICEGQRLSGGHIAVRVSFLKLPEKINVYDMTVPKYFNFVLENGLIVHNSGKSFSAKREITNAFLITTDDILICDPEAEYAPLVERLKGQVIRLSPTGRGADGKPQYVNPMDINLNYSDEENPVALKSDFILSFCEVVAGGRDGLHPIEKTVIDKAVRNVYREYLADPDPARMPILEDLYNALKEQPEIEAQRVAAALEIYVHGSLNIFNHRTNVDISNRLVCFDIKELGKQLKTLGMLVIQDQIWNRVTVNRAAKKATRYYCDEFHLLLKGELGGWSVEIWKRFRKWGGIPTGITQNIKDLLASAEIENIFENSDFLYLLNQAAGDREILCEKLRISPKQAGYITHSEAGEGLIIYGSVILPFVDRFPTNTRLYEIMTTRPLEASGA
;
A
#
# COMPACT_ATOMS: atom_id res chain seq x y z
N MET A 1 -7.44 0.46 -1.33
CA MET A 1 -7.56 0.12 -2.76
C MET A 1 -6.26 0.52 -3.43
N GLY A 2 -5.53 -0.37 -4.03
CA GLY A 2 -4.22 -0.09 -4.63
C GLY A 2 -3.50 -1.32 -5.15
N THR A 3 -4.24 -2.40 -5.47
CA THR A 3 -3.66 -3.43 -6.32
C THR A 3 -3.38 -2.84 -7.69
N PRO A 4 -2.28 -3.23 -8.38
CA PRO A 4 -2.10 -2.89 -9.79
C PRO A 4 -3.42 -3.13 -10.50
N GLY A 5 -3.90 -2.14 -11.22
CA GLY A 5 -5.11 -2.26 -11.99
C GLY A 5 -4.96 -3.41 -12.98
N CYS A 6 -5.89 -4.35 -12.99
CA CYS A 6 -5.83 -5.55 -13.82
C CYS A 6 -7.13 -5.72 -14.57
N LEU A 7 -7.04 -6.33 -15.72
CA LEU A 7 -8.15 -6.62 -16.64
C LEU A 7 -8.48 -8.10 -16.64
N CYS A 8 -9.73 -8.47 -16.95
CA CYS A 8 -10.09 -9.86 -17.18
C CYS A 8 -9.45 -10.38 -18.47
N GLY A 9 -9.27 -11.71 -18.56
CA GLY A 9 -8.60 -12.34 -19.70
C GLY A 9 -9.33 -12.21 -21.02
N ASP A 10 -10.63 -11.98 -21.02
CA ASP A 10 -11.49 -11.76 -22.16
C ASP A 10 -11.44 -10.33 -22.72
N VAL A 11 -10.86 -9.38 -21.98
CA VAL A 11 -10.69 -8.01 -22.44
C VAL A 11 -9.69 -7.97 -23.59
N ARG A 12 -10.08 -7.31 -24.68
CA ARG A 12 -9.28 -7.26 -25.92
C ARG A 12 -8.57 -5.93 -26.07
N VAL A 13 -7.32 -6.02 -26.47
CA VAL A 13 -6.43 -4.87 -26.72
C VAL A 13 -6.37 -4.60 -28.22
N ARG A 14 -6.34 -3.35 -28.63
CA ARG A 14 -6.14 -2.94 -30.02
C ARG A 14 -4.67 -3.04 -30.41
N LEU A 15 -4.38 -3.84 -31.43
CA LEU A 15 -3.04 -4.02 -31.99
C LEU A 15 -2.71 -2.93 -33.01
N ALA A 16 -1.43 -2.70 -33.27
CA ALA A 16 -0.96 -1.69 -34.23
C ALA A 16 -1.38 -2.00 -35.68
N ASP A 17 -1.51 -3.27 -36.04
CA ASP A 17 -1.96 -3.73 -37.35
C ASP A 17 -3.47 -3.54 -37.60
N GLY A 18 -4.19 -3.02 -36.60
CA GLY A 18 -5.63 -2.82 -36.63
C GLY A 18 -6.44 -4.03 -36.14
N GLY A 19 -5.81 -5.16 -35.84
CA GLY A 19 -6.43 -6.29 -35.17
C GLY A 19 -6.68 -6.07 -33.69
N THR A 20 -7.30 -7.06 -33.05
CA THR A 20 -7.47 -7.11 -31.59
C THR A 20 -7.13 -8.49 -31.07
N ALA A 21 -6.60 -8.56 -29.85
CA ALA A 21 -6.35 -9.81 -29.16
C ALA A 21 -6.72 -9.69 -27.69
N SER A 22 -7.27 -10.76 -27.08
CA SER A 22 -7.54 -10.78 -25.66
C SER A 22 -6.27 -11.07 -24.85
N PHE A 23 -6.27 -10.70 -23.57
CA PHE A 23 -5.13 -11.01 -22.71
C PHE A 23 -4.88 -12.51 -22.60
N ALA A 24 -5.93 -13.34 -22.59
CA ALA A 24 -5.80 -14.79 -22.55
C ALA A 24 -5.12 -15.31 -23.83
N GLU A 25 -5.58 -14.89 -25.02
CA GLU A 25 -4.97 -15.25 -26.33
C GLU A 25 -3.50 -14.81 -26.41
N LEU A 26 -3.19 -13.60 -25.97
CA LEU A 26 -1.82 -13.07 -25.98
C LEU A 26 -0.88 -13.88 -25.07
N LEU A 27 -1.35 -14.28 -23.90
CA LEU A 27 -0.56 -15.09 -22.98
C LEU A 27 -0.33 -16.51 -23.56
N GLU A 28 -1.38 -17.16 -24.08
CA GLU A 28 -1.30 -18.50 -24.67
C GLU A 28 -0.37 -18.54 -25.89
N SER A 29 -0.34 -17.47 -26.69
CA SER A 29 0.55 -17.35 -27.84
C SER A 29 2.04 -17.34 -27.51
N GLY A 30 2.40 -17.04 -26.24
CA GLY A 30 3.78 -16.93 -25.79
C GLY A 30 4.54 -15.76 -26.41
N ILE A 31 3.85 -14.79 -27.02
CA ILE A 31 4.46 -13.61 -27.65
C ILE A 31 5.15 -12.78 -26.57
N LYS A 32 6.47 -12.61 -26.70
CA LYS A 32 7.29 -11.84 -25.77
C LYS A 32 7.17 -10.32 -25.97
N GLU A 33 6.86 -9.91 -27.19
CA GLU A 33 6.82 -8.51 -27.61
C GLU A 33 5.78 -8.34 -28.71
N LEU A 34 4.94 -7.32 -28.60
CA LEU A 34 3.87 -7.01 -29.55
C LEU A 34 3.75 -5.49 -29.76
N GLN A 35 3.08 -5.08 -30.83
CA GLN A 35 2.77 -3.70 -31.12
C GLN A 35 1.28 -3.45 -30.84
N VAL A 36 0.99 -2.49 -29.95
CA VAL A 36 -0.37 -2.12 -29.54
C VAL A 36 -0.65 -0.66 -29.85
N LYS A 37 -1.91 -0.27 -29.86
CA LYS A 37 -2.28 1.14 -29.84
C LYS A 37 -2.20 1.69 -28.41
N ALA A 38 -1.58 2.86 -28.25
CA ALA A 38 -1.50 3.61 -27.01
C ALA A 38 -1.90 5.07 -27.27
N TYR A 39 -2.24 5.77 -26.22
CA TYR A 39 -2.54 7.20 -26.27
C TYR A 39 -1.30 8.01 -25.90
N ASP A 40 -0.92 8.92 -26.78
CA ASP A 40 0.14 9.88 -26.54
C ASP A 40 -0.48 11.17 -25.98
N GLU A 41 -0.28 11.41 -24.71
CA GLU A 41 -0.81 12.58 -24.00
C GLU A 41 -0.27 13.91 -24.54
N GLN A 42 0.92 13.90 -25.21
CA GLN A 42 1.51 15.14 -25.79
C GLN A 42 0.79 15.58 -27.05
N SER A 43 0.56 14.63 -27.94
CA SER A 43 -0.07 14.94 -29.23
C SER A 43 -1.58 14.83 -29.16
N GLY A 44 -2.14 14.24 -28.10
CA GLY A 44 -3.57 13.93 -27.99
C GLY A 44 -4.02 12.86 -28.99
N GLN A 45 -3.10 12.04 -29.52
CA GLN A 45 -3.38 11.08 -30.58
C GLN A 45 -3.12 9.63 -30.15
N ILE A 46 -3.82 8.70 -30.80
CA ILE A 46 -3.54 7.27 -30.67
C ILE A 46 -2.38 6.93 -31.61
N VAL A 47 -1.32 6.32 -31.05
CA VAL A 47 -0.08 5.98 -31.72
C VAL A 47 0.24 4.50 -31.57
N ASP A 48 1.17 4.01 -32.38
CA ASP A 48 1.71 2.66 -32.23
C ASP A 48 2.75 2.62 -31.12
N ALA A 49 2.62 1.66 -30.22
CA ALA A 49 3.48 1.47 -29.09
C ALA A 49 3.92 0.02 -28.93
N LYS A 50 5.15 -0.15 -28.50
CA LYS A 50 5.69 -1.45 -28.16
C LYS A 50 5.14 -1.88 -26.80
N ALA A 51 4.62 -3.09 -26.73
CA ALA A 51 4.18 -3.73 -25.49
C ALA A 51 4.91 -5.06 -25.31
N PHE A 52 5.12 -5.42 -24.07
CA PHE A 52 5.71 -6.71 -23.70
C PHE A 52 5.19 -7.16 -22.33
N ASP A 53 5.57 -8.37 -21.92
CA ASP A 53 5.26 -8.91 -20.61
C ASP A 53 3.74 -8.97 -20.35
N VAL A 54 2.99 -9.52 -21.30
CA VAL A 54 1.61 -9.91 -21.07
C VAL A 54 1.60 -11.02 -20.03
N ARG A 55 0.88 -10.80 -18.91
CA ARG A 55 0.98 -11.68 -17.74
C ARG A 55 -0.32 -11.82 -16.98
N VAL A 56 -0.47 -12.94 -16.28
CA VAL A 56 -1.41 -13.03 -15.16
C VAL A 56 -0.83 -12.17 -14.02
N SER A 57 -1.52 -11.11 -13.65
CA SER A 57 -1.07 -10.23 -12.58
C SER A 57 -1.42 -10.78 -11.20
N LYS A 58 -2.64 -11.31 -11.06
CA LYS A 58 -3.14 -11.92 -9.81
C LYS A 58 -4.38 -12.75 -10.04
N LYS A 59 -4.85 -13.46 -8.99
CA LYS A 59 -6.17 -14.07 -8.94
C LYS A 59 -7.09 -13.26 -8.03
N THR A 60 -8.32 -12.99 -8.47
CA THR A 60 -9.33 -12.24 -7.70
C THR A 60 -10.71 -12.84 -7.90
N ASP A 61 -11.54 -12.73 -6.90
CA ASP A 61 -12.97 -13.03 -6.93
C ASP A 61 -13.82 -11.75 -6.89
N GLU A 62 -13.19 -10.56 -6.85
CA GLU A 62 -13.86 -9.26 -6.86
C GLU A 62 -13.47 -8.47 -8.10
N LEU A 63 -14.46 -8.05 -8.88
CA LEU A 63 -14.30 -7.25 -10.08
C LEU A 63 -15.23 -6.04 -10.05
N LYS A 64 -14.81 -4.98 -10.70
CA LYS A 64 -15.68 -3.88 -11.12
C LYS A 64 -16.16 -4.16 -12.54
N GLN A 65 -17.44 -4.00 -12.78
CA GLN A 65 -18.06 -4.02 -14.10
C GLN A 65 -18.55 -2.61 -14.45
N ILE A 66 -18.13 -2.12 -15.59
CA ILE A 66 -18.54 -0.83 -16.15
C ILE A 66 -19.20 -1.13 -17.49
N PHE A 67 -20.51 -0.90 -17.54
CA PHE A 67 -21.31 -1.08 -18.75
C PHE A 67 -21.33 0.24 -19.50
N LEU A 68 -20.91 0.24 -20.74
CA LEU A 68 -20.86 1.40 -21.62
C LEU A 68 -22.10 1.45 -22.53
N GLU A 69 -22.42 2.63 -23.06
CA GLU A 69 -23.58 2.86 -23.91
C GLU A 69 -23.54 2.08 -25.25
N ASP A 70 -22.32 1.73 -25.70
CA ASP A 70 -22.08 0.90 -26.90
C ASP A 70 -22.31 -0.59 -26.67
N GLY A 71 -22.68 -0.99 -25.46
CA GLY A 71 -22.86 -2.38 -25.03
C GLY A 71 -21.58 -3.08 -24.57
N PHE A 72 -20.41 -2.44 -24.63
CA PHE A 72 -19.17 -2.97 -24.09
C PHE A 72 -19.23 -3.03 -22.57
N VAL A 73 -18.64 -4.10 -22.01
CA VAL A 73 -18.56 -4.26 -20.55
C VAL A 73 -17.09 -4.41 -20.18
N LEU A 74 -16.53 -3.36 -19.60
CA LEU A 74 -15.20 -3.44 -19.01
C LEU A 74 -15.26 -4.20 -17.69
N ARG A 75 -14.51 -5.32 -17.60
CA ARG A 75 -14.31 -6.10 -16.38
C ARG A 75 -12.87 -5.95 -15.91
N CYS A 76 -12.71 -5.31 -14.77
CA CYS A 76 -11.39 -5.02 -14.21
C CYS A 76 -11.40 -5.03 -12.68
N THR A 77 -10.25 -4.97 -12.07
CA THR A 77 -10.15 -4.74 -10.61
C THR A 77 -10.49 -3.28 -10.28
N GLY A 78 -11.06 -3.02 -9.12
CA GLY A 78 -11.50 -1.67 -8.71
C GLY A 78 -10.41 -0.59 -8.73
N SER A 79 -9.14 -0.99 -8.65
CA SER A 79 -7.97 -0.11 -8.71
C SER A 79 -7.46 0.16 -10.13
N HIS A 80 -8.07 -0.45 -11.17
CA HIS A 80 -7.62 -0.22 -12.54
C HIS A 80 -7.93 1.22 -12.97
N LEU A 81 -6.94 1.87 -13.58
CA LEU A 81 -7.08 3.25 -14.02
C LEU A 81 -7.63 3.29 -15.45
N VAL A 82 -8.68 4.06 -15.63
CA VAL A 82 -9.38 4.27 -16.91
C VAL A 82 -9.38 5.76 -17.20
N MET A 83 -9.10 6.15 -18.43
CA MET A 83 -9.06 7.55 -18.84
C MET A 83 -10.50 8.08 -19.05
N ASP A 84 -10.77 9.26 -18.50
CA ASP A 84 -12.02 9.99 -18.71
C ASP A 84 -12.01 10.82 -20.01
N ASP A 85 -13.07 11.58 -20.28
CA ASP A 85 -13.20 12.43 -21.47
C ASP A 85 -12.34 13.70 -21.43
N LYS A 86 -11.73 14.00 -20.27
CA LYS A 86 -10.79 15.11 -20.09
C LYS A 86 -9.34 14.68 -20.27
N GLY A 87 -9.08 13.37 -20.47
CA GLY A 87 -7.75 12.80 -20.54
C GLY A 87 -7.12 12.49 -19.18
N GLU A 88 -7.92 12.48 -18.10
CA GLU A 88 -7.45 12.13 -16.75
C GLU A 88 -7.69 10.65 -16.44
N PHE A 89 -6.74 9.99 -15.78
CA PHE A 89 -6.90 8.63 -15.33
C PHE A 89 -7.60 8.56 -13.98
N VAL A 90 -8.77 7.91 -13.94
CA VAL A 90 -9.58 7.70 -12.74
C VAL A 90 -9.64 6.22 -12.36
N GLN A 91 -9.69 5.91 -11.06
CA GLN A 91 -9.84 4.52 -10.64
C GLN A 91 -11.21 3.98 -11.06
N SER A 92 -11.24 2.75 -11.53
CA SER A 92 -12.50 2.12 -11.94
C SER A 92 -13.51 2.00 -10.80
N SER A 93 -13.04 1.91 -9.53
CA SER A 93 -13.89 1.97 -8.35
C SER A 93 -14.67 3.28 -8.22
N ASP A 94 -14.09 4.37 -8.68
CA ASP A 94 -14.61 5.73 -8.50
C ASP A 94 -15.50 6.18 -9.67
N ILE A 95 -15.50 5.38 -10.77
CA ILE A 95 -16.37 5.64 -11.92
C ILE A 95 -17.83 5.43 -11.52
N CYS A 96 -18.64 6.46 -11.80
CA CYS A 96 -20.08 6.51 -11.54
C CYS A 96 -20.91 6.42 -12.83
N GLU A 97 -22.19 6.07 -12.69
CA GLU A 97 -23.14 6.10 -13.81
C GLU A 97 -23.29 7.53 -14.35
N GLY A 98 -23.32 7.67 -15.66
CA GLY A 98 -23.35 8.94 -16.38
C GLY A 98 -21.97 9.56 -16.62
N GLN A 99 -20.89 9.01 -16.08
CA GLN A 99 -19.53 9.52 -16.27
C GLN A 99 -19.08 9.29 -17.71
N ARG A 100 -18.47 10.32 -18.32
CA ARG A 100 -17.86 10.24 -19.64
C ARG A 100 -16.43 9.73 -19.53
N LEU A 101 -16.08 8.82 -20.45
CA LEU A 101 -14.77 8.17 -20.53
C LEU A 101 -14.14 8.42 -21.90
N SER A 102 -12.85 8.11 -22.03
CA SER A 102 -12.10 8.22 -23.28
C SER A 102 -12.77 7.43 -24.41
N GLY A 103 -12.50 7.82 -25.66
CA GLY A 103 -13.14 7.22 -26.83
C GLY A 103 -14.60 7.68 -27.04
N GLY A 104 -15.10 8.64 -26.25
CA GLY A 104 -16.48 9.15 -26.34
C GLY A 104 -17.52 8.30 -25.60
N HIS A 105 -17.10 7.35 -24.79
CA HIS A 105 -17.97 6.42 -24.08
C HIS A 105 -18.63 7.05 -22.84
N ILE A 106 -19.84 6.57 -22.49
CA ILE A 106 -20.55 6.90 -21.27
C ILE A 106 -20.79 5.63 -20.46
N ALA A 107 -20.45 5.67 -19.17
CA ALA A 107 -20.76 4.60 -18.24
C ALA A 107 -22.25 4.61 -17.89
N VAL A 108 -23.04 3.69 -18.46
CA VAL A 108 -24.49 3.64 -18.26
C VAL A 108 -24.90 2.88 -17.00
N ARG A 109 -24.06 1.95 -16.54
CA ARG A 109 -24.24 1.20 -15.30
C ARG A 109 -22.90 0.78 -14.75
N VAL A 110 -22.76 0.78 -13.42
CA VAL A 110 -21.58 0.29 -12.72
C VAL A 110 -21.99 -0.68 -11.61
N SER A 111 -21.22 -1.75 -11.43
CA SER A 111 -21.48 -2.73 -10.37
C SER A 111 -20.20 -3.39 -9.90
N PHE A 112 -20.21 -3.90 -8.66
CA PHE A 112 -19.21 -4.84 -8.18
C PHE A 112 -19.73 -6.26 -8.36
N LEU A 113 -18.88 -7.12 -8.89
CA LEU A 113 -19.16 -8.53 -9.10
C LEU A 113 -18.29 -9.35 -8.16
N LYS A 114 -18.90 -10.15 -7.30
CA LYS A 114 -18.24 -11.18 -6.50
C LYS A 114 -18.40 -12.52 -7.22
N LEU A 115 -17.30 -13.16 -7.56
CA LEU A 115 -17.27 -14.45 -8.21
C LEU A 115 -17.24 -15.59 -7.17
N PRO A 116 -17.79 -16.78 -7.48
CA PRO A 116 -17.72 -17.94 -6.60
C PRO A 116 -16.29 -18.49 -6.43
N GLU A 117 -15.45 -18.28 -7.43
CA GLU A 117 -14.04 -18.70 -7.45
C GLU A 117 -13.14 -17.58 -7.94
N LYS A 118 -11.87 -17.59 -7.49
CA LYS A 118 -10.86 -16.61 -7.94
C LYS A 118 -10.45 -16.91 -9.38
N ILE A 119 -10.57 -15.92 -10.24
CA ILE A 119 -10.11 -15.98 -11.64
C ILE A 119 -8.80 -15.22 -11.83
N ASN A 120 -8.06 -15.57 -12.89
CA ASN A 120 -6.89 -14.80 -13.30
C ASN A 120 -7.30 -13.44 -13.85
N VAL A 121 -6.57 -12.40 -13.47
CA VAL A 121 -6.63 -11.06 -14.07
C VAL A 121 -5.26 -10.66 -14.57
N TYR A 122 -5.23 -9.88 -15.64
CA TYR A 122 -4.08 -9.70 -16.50
C TYR A 122 -3.64 -8.26 -16.57
N ASP A 123 -2.38 -8.09 -16.97
CA ASP A 123 -1.76 -6.81 -17.27
C ASP A 123 -0.65 -7.00 -18.33
N MET A 124 -0.16 -5.91 -18.91
CA MET A 124 1.00 -5.90 -19.80
C MET A 124 1.80 -4.61 -19.58
N THR A 125 3.03 -4.59 -20.03
CA THR A 125 3.89 -3.41 -19.91
C THR A 125 3.98 -2.67 -21.24
N VAL A 126 3.63 -1.37 -21.24
CA VAL A 126 3.78 -0.45 -22.37
C VAL A 126 4.72 0.68 -21.93
N PRO A 127 6.03 0.60 -22.20
CA PRO A 127 7.05 1.41 -21.49
C PRO A 127 6.97 2.90 -21.72
N LYS A 128 6.62 3.33 -22.92
CA LYS A 128 6.68 4.74 -23.29
C LYS A 128 5.43 5.53 -22.88
N TYR A 129 4.27 4.88 -22.98
CA TYR A 129 3.00 5.57 -22.80
C TYR A 129 2.28 5.18 -21.51
N PHE A 130 2.68 4.07 -20.86
CA PHE A 130 2.05 3.51 -19.64
C PHE A 130 0.54 3.32 -19.74
N ASN A 131 0.04 3.33 -20.96
CA ASN A 131 -1.36 3.10 -21.26
C ASN A 131 -1.48 2.31 -22.56
N PHE A 132 -2.65 1.78 -22.81
CA PHE A 132 -3.00 1.11 -24.06
C PHE A 132 -4.48 1.24 -24.33
N VAL A 133 -4.83 1.05 -25.60
CA VAL A 133 -6.19 1.22 -26.09
C VAL A 133 -6.87 -0.13 -26.19
N LEU A 134 -8.05 -0.26 -25.62
CA LEU A 134 -8.90 -1.43 -25.75
C LEU A 134 -9.60 -1.46 -27.12
N GLU A 135 -10.20 -2.58 -27.47
CA GLU A 135 -10.85 -2.78 -28.79
C GLU A 135 -11.90 -1.74 -29.11
N ASN A 136 -12.62 -1.26 -28.11
CA ASN A 136 -13.66 -0.23 -28.27
C ASN A 136 -13.11 1.21 -28.27
N GLY A 137 -11.81 1.41 -28.03
CA GLY A 137 -11.19 2.74 -27.98
C GLY A 137 -11.00 3.32 -26.59
N LEU A 138 -11.44 2.61 -25.55
CA LEU A 138 -11.21 3.02 -24.16
C LEU A 138 -9.71 2.92 -23.83
N ILE A 139 -9.17 3.92 -23.11
CA ILE A 139 -7.76 3.98 -22.75
C ILE A 139 -7.60 3.61 -21.27
N VAL A 140 -6.63 2.73 -20.99
CA VAL A 140 -6.36 2.19 -19.65
C VAL A 140 -4.86 2.26 -19.33
N HIS A 141 -4.50 2.35 -18.04
CA HIS A 141 -3.14 2.67 -17.57
C HIS A 141 -2.41 1.48 -16.96
N ASN A 142 -1.06 1.54 -16.97
CA ASN A 142 -0.12 0.61 -16.32
C ASN A 142 0.87 1.38 -15.42
N SER A 143 1.40 0.77 -14.33
CA SER A 143 2.21 1.44 -13.29
C SER A 143 3.53 0.70 -12.97
N GLY A 144 4.63 1.45 -12.70
CA GLY A 144 5.99 0.94 -12.43
C GLY A 144 6.58 1.20 -11.03
N LYS A 145 5.80 1.68 -10.03
CA LYS A 145 6.31 2.13 -8.72
C LYS A 145 6.91 1.04 -7.84
N SER A 146 6.24 -0.09 -7.72
CA SER A 146 6.69 -1.22 -6.88
C SER A 146 8.04 -1.77 -7.34
N PHE A 147 8.37 -1.68 -8.63
CA PHE A 147 9.68 -2.08 -9.14
C PHE A 147 10.80 -1.20 -8.59
N SER A 148 10.62 0.13 -8.61
CA SER A 148 11.62 1.08 -8.09
C SER A 148 11.85 0.89 -6.59
N ALA A 149 10.77 0.68 -5.81
CA ALA A 149 10.87 0.39 -4.38
C ALA A 149 11.59 -0.94 -4.11
N LYS A 150 11.28 -2.00 -4.83
CA LYS A 150 11.97 -3.30 -4.72
C LYS A 150 13.45 -3.20 -5.07
N ARG A 151 13.81 -2.36 -6.03
CA ARG A 151 15.19 -2.09 -6.37
C ARG A 151 15.94 -1.36 -5.25
N GLU A 152 15.33 -0.34 -4.67
CA GLU A 152 15.91 0.36 -3.51
C GLU A 152 16.11 -0.59 -2.33
N ILE A 153 15.08 -1.40 -1.99
CA ILE A 153 15.15 -2.43 -0.94
C ILE A 153 16.30 -3.39 -1.20
N THR A 154 16.45 -3.86 -2.45
CA THR A 154 17.55 -4.77 -2.82
C THR A 154 18.90 -4.13 -2.63
N ASN A 155 19.08 -2.88 -3.09
CA ASN A 155 20.33 -2.15 -2.93
C ASN A 155 20.64 -1.92 -1.45
N ALA A 156 19.67 -1.44 -0.66
CA ALA A 156 19.83 -1.24 0.78
C ALA A 156 20.24 -2.55 1.48
N PHE A 157 19.60 -3.67 1.13
CA PHE A 157 19.92 -4.98 1.69
C PHE A 157 21.36 -5.42 1.37
N LEU A 158 21.86 -5.15 0.15
CA LEU A 158 23.17 -5.58 -0.29
C LEU A 158 24.32 -4.70 0.23
N ILE A 159 24.10 -3.39 0.40
CA ILE A 159 25.16 -2.43 0.69
C ILE A 159 25.19 -1.90 2.13
N THR A 160 24.13 -2.16 2.92
CA THR A 160 24.04 -1.74 4.32
C THR A 160 23.88 -2.94 5.25
N THR A 161 23.94 -2.68 6.56
CA THR A 161 23.59 -3.65 7.62
C THR A 161 22.27 -3.32 8.30
N ASP A 162 21.54 -2.33 7.78
CA ASP A 162 20.28 -1.84 8.32
C ASP A 162 19.22 -2.96 8.37
N ASP A 163 18.33 -2.89 9.33
CA ASP A 163 17.10 -3.69 9.28
C ASP A 163 16.14 -3.08 8.26
N ILE A 164 15.43 -3.93 7.55
CA ILE A 164 14.50 -3.54 6.50
C ILE A 164 13.14 -4.17 6.80
N LEU A 165 12.15 -3.32 7.04
CA LEU A 165 10.79 -3.73 7.35
C LEU A 165 9.83 -3.13 6.33
N ILE A 166 8.95 -3.97 5.80
CA ILE A 166 8.04 -3.62 4.68
C ILE A 166 6.62 -3.85 5.15
N CYS A 167 5.76 -2.84 5.02
CA CYS A 167 4.32 -2.97 5.12
C CYS A 167 3.75 -3.12 3.70
N ASP A 168 3.19 -4.28 3.40
CA ASP A 168 2.76 -4.73 2.07
C ASP A 168 1.25 -5.02 2.04
N PRO A 169 0.42 -4.01 1.77
CA PRO A 169 -1.02 -4.20 1.70
C PRO A 169 -1.49 -4.95 0.44
N GLU A 170 -0.60 -5.21 -0.51
CA GLU A 170 -0.95 -5.78 -1.82
C GLU A 170 -0.26 -7.11 -2.14
N ALA A 171 0.58 -7.61 -1.23
CA ALA A 171 1.37 -8.85 -1.38
C ALA A 171 2.30 -8.84 -2.61
N GLU A 172 2.99 -7.74 -2.85
CA GLU A 172 3.88 -7.58 -3.99
C GLU A 172 5.34 -7.88 -3.68
N TYR A 173 5.75 -7.79 -2.41
CA TYR A 173 7.17 -7.85 -2.01
C TYR A 173 7.62 -9.25 -1.60
N ALA A 174 6.70 -10.18 -1.31
CA ALA A 174 7.00 -11.52 -0.82
C ALA A 174 8.04 -12.28 -1.68
N PRO A 175 7.96 -12.32 -3.03
CA PRO A 175 8.94 -13.03 -3.85
C PRO A 175 10.37 -12.50 -3.71
N LEU A 176 10.53 -11.17 -3.56
CA LEU A 176 11.83 -10.55 -3.33
C LEU A 176 12.37 -10.90 -1.96
N VAL A 177 11.54 -10.78 -0.93
CA VAL A 177 11.92 -11.04 0.46
C VAL A 177 12.33 -12.49 0.67
N GLU A 178 11.56 -13.44 0.14
CA GLU A 178 11.90 -14.88 0.18
C GLU A 178 13.21 -15.17 -0.55
N ARG A 179 13.45 -14.53 -1.71
CA ARG A 179 14.71 -14.70 -2.44
C ARG A 179 15.92 -14.19 -1.68
N LEU A 180 15.77 -13.10 -0.94
CA LEU A 180 16.81 -12.54 -0.08
C LEU A 180 16.92 -13.24 1.28
N LYS A 181 16.19 -14.36 1.48
CA LYS A 181 16.11 -15.12 2.73
C LYS A 181 15.58 -14.28 3.91
N GLY A 182 14.74 -13.29 3.62
CA GLY A 182 13.96 -12.56 4.58
C GLY A 182 12.74 -13.34 5.03
N GLN A 183 11.96 -12.75 5.92
CA GLN A 183 10.76 -13.33 6.48
C GLN A 183 9.52 -12.64 5.95
N VAL A 184 8.52 -13.41 5.51
CA VAL A 184 7.19 -12.92 5.15
C VAL A 184 6.21 -13.35 6.23
N ILE A 185 5.56 -12.37 6.86
CA ILE A 185 4.52 -12.53 7.87
C ILE A 185 3.19 -12.22 7.21
N ARG A 186 2.29 -13.21 7.12
CA ARG A 186 0.98 -13.08 6.49
C ARG A 186 -0.10 -12.93 7.54
N LEU A 187 -0.61 -11.71 7.71
CA LEU A 187 -1.71 -11.42 8.62
C LEU A 187 -3.04 -11.61 7.88
N SER A 188 -3.80 -12.61 8.30
CA SER A 188 -5.08 -12.96 7.67
C SER A 188 -6.03 -13.58 8.67
N PRO A 189 -7.32 -13.20 8.70
CA PRO A 189 -8.33 -13.82 9.57
C PRO A 189 -8.51 -15.33 9.30
N THR A 190 -8.21 -15.78 8.09
CA THR A 190 -8.37 -17.17 7.64
C THR A 190 -7.09 -17.79 7.15
N GLY A 191 -6.02 -16.99 7.01
CA GLY A 191 -4.76 -17.39 6.43
C GLY A 191 -3.88 -18.18 7.41
N ARG A 192 -2.95 -18.95 6.82
CA ARG A 192 -1.96 -19.70 7.55
C ARG A 192 -0.58 -19.36 7.03
N GLY A 193 0.36 -19.19 7.92
CA GLY A 193 1.77 -19.05 7.57
C GLY A 193 2.31 -20.27 6.80
N ALA A 194 3.57 -20.22 6.43
CA ALA A 194 4.24 -21.31 5.72
C ALA A 194 4.25 -22.65 6.50
N ASP A 195 4.13 -22.58 7.82
CA ASP A 195 4.01 -23.72 8.74
C ASP A 195 2.58 -24.24 8.92
N GLY A 196 1.60 -23.66 8.21
CA GLY A 196 0.19 -24.00 8.29
C GLY A 196 -0.53 -23.45 9.53
N LYS A 197 0.12 -22.63 10.36
CA LYS A 197 -0.46 -22.00 11.56
C LYS A 197 -0.81 -20.55 11.28
N PRO A 198 -1.85 -20.00 11.95
CA PRO A 198 -2.16 -18.57 11.86
C PRO A 198 -1.01 -17.74 12.49
N GLN A 199 -0.77 -16.58 11.88
CA GLN A 199 0.25 -15.62 12.32
C GLN A 199 -0.42 -14.40 12.94
N TYR A 200 0.06 -14.02 14.13
CA TYR A 200 -0.50 -12.94 14.91
C TYR A 200 0.56 -11.91 15.29
N VAL A 201 0.15 -10.66 15.32
CA VAL A 201 0.91 -9.51 15.82
C VAL A 201 0.03 -8.77 16.81
N ASN A 202 0.52 -8.61 18.04
CA ASN A 202 -0.22 -8.05 19.14
C ASN A 202 -0.09 -6.52 19.18
N PRO A 203 -1.16 -5.73 19.10
CA PRO A 203 -1.09 -4.28 19.26
C PRO A 203 -0.69 -3.86 20.67
N MET A 204 -0.84 -4.75 21.66
CA MET A 204 -0.46 -4.48 23.04
C MET A 204 1.00 -4.82 23.35
N ASP A 205 1.81 -5.26 22.37
CA ASP A 205 3.23 -5.49 22.61
C ASP A 205 3.94 -4.19 23.01
N ILE A 206 4.68 -4.23 24.13
CA ILE A 206 5.44 -3.10 24.61
C ILE A 206 6.93 -3.44 24.68
N ASN A 207 7.75 -2.53 24.18
CA ASN A 207 9.20 -2.61 24.34
C ASN A 207 9.61 -1.80 25.57
N LEU A 208 10.37 -2.42 26.45
CA LEU A 208 10.85 -1.78 27.68
C LEU A 208 12.26 -1.18 27.54
N ASN A 209 12.91 -1.37 26.38
CA ASN A 209 14.27 -0.87 26.10
C ASN A 209 14.27 0.58 25.61
N TYR A 210 13.53 1.47 26.27
CA TYR A 210 13.58 2.91 26.04
C TYR A 210 14.71 3.55 26.84
N SER A 211 15.17 4.74 26.39
CA SER A 211 16.06 5.58 27.19
C SER A 211 15.33 6.10 28.43
N ASP A 212 16.08 6.42 29.50
CA ASP A 212 15.55 6.94 30.77
C ASP A 212 14.68 8.22 30.63
N GLU A 213 14.71 8.85 29.46
CA GLU A 213 13.96 10.09 29.18
C GLU A 213 12.54 9.86 28.65
N GLU A 214 12.16 8.64 28.26
CA GLU A 214 10.84 8.36 27.67
C GLU A 214 10.07 7.28 28.47
N ASN A 215 8.78 7.53 28.68
CA ASN A 215 7.88 6.57 29.34
C ASN A 215 7.26 5.63 28.31
N PRO A 216 7.64 4.34 28.28
CA PRO A 216 7.11 3.36 27.31
C PRO A 216 5.59 3.22 27.36
N VAL A 217 5.00 3.31 28.57
CA VAL A 217 3.54 3.19 28.74
C VAL A 217 2.82 4.41 28.16
N ALA A 218 3.39 5.62 28.28
CA ALA A 218 2.79 6.80 27.69
C ALA A 218 2.76 6.71 26.15
N LEU A 219 3.88 6.29 25.53
CA LEU A 219 3.94 6.08 24.09
C LEU A 219 2.97 4.99 23.62
N LYS A 220 2.85 3.92 24.39
CA LYS A 220 1.90 2.86 24.10
C LYS A 220 0.45 3.33 24.29
N SER A 221 0.18 4.19 25.29
CA SER A 221 -1.13 4.81 25.48
C SER A 221 -1.53 5.66 24.29
N ASP A 222 -0.62 6.49 23.75
CA ASP A 222 -0.85 7.29 22.55
C ASP A 222 -1.19 6.40 21.32
N PHE A 223 -0.48 5.27 21.17
CA PHE A 223 -0.78 4.31 20.13
C PHE A 223 -2.17 3.67 20.31
N ILE A 224 -2.49 3.20 21.52
CA ILE A 224 -3.80 2.59 21.83
C ILE A 224 -4.94 3.60 21.70
N LEU A 225 -4.73 4.87 22.04
CA LEU A 225 -5.69 5.93 21.76
C LEU A 225 -5.97 6.03 20.24
N SER A 226 -4.93 6.01 19.41
CA SER A 226 -5.08 6.03 17.95
C SER A 226 -5.75 4.76 17.41
N PHE A 227 -5.46 3.61 17.99
CA PHE A 227 -6.14 2.35 17.68
C PHE A 227 -7.63 2.44 18.01
N CYS A 228 -7.98 2.91 19.20
CA CYS A 228 -9.37 3.09 19.63
C CYS A 228 -10.10 4.19 18.83
N GLU A 229 -9.38 5.21 18.36
CA GLU A 229 -9.92 6.22 17.43
C GLU A 229 -10.49 5.58 16.16
N VAL A 230 -9.76 4.62 15.57
CA VAL A 230 -10.22 3.86 14.38
C VAL A 230 -11.43 3.00 14.68
N VAL A 231 -11.43 2.38 15.86
CA VAL A 231 -12.44 1.38 16.26
C VAL A 231 -13.73 2.02 16.77
N ALA A 232 -13.62 3.08 17.58
CA ALA A 232 -14.73 3.67 18.34
C ALA A 232 -15.01 5.15 18.04
N GLY A 233 -14.07 5.89 17.40
CA GLY A 233 -14.16 7.34 17.23
C GLY A 233 -15.26 7.81 16.26
N GLY A 234 -15.63 7.00 15.26
CA GLY A 234 -16.66 7.37 14.30
C GLY A 234 -16.24 8.54 13.39
N ARG A 235 -17.15 9.49 13.13
CA ARG A 235 -16.86 10.68 12.29
C ARG A 235 -16.25 11.84 13.06
N ASP A 236 -16.58 11.95 14.34
CA ASP A 236 -16.23 13.11 15.19
C ASP A 236 -15.01 12.80 16.10
N GLY A 237 -14.45 11.62 15.97
CA GLY A 237 -13.34 11.13 16.78
C GLY A 237 -13.77 10.74 18.21
N LEU A 238 -12.79 10.34 19.02
CA LEU A 238 -12.99 10.06 20.45
C LEU A 238 -13.17 11.35 21.26
N HIS A 239 -14.21 11.39 22.08
CA HIS A 239 -14.43 12.48 23.02
C HIS A 239 -13.34 12.51 24.13
N PRO A 240 -13.09 13.69 24.75
CA PRO A 240 -12.06 13.82 25.79
C PRO A 240 -12.20 12.83 26.96
N ILE A 241 -13.46 12.51 27.37
CA ILE A 241 -13.72 11.55 28.45
C ILE A 241 -13.36 10.14 27.99
N GLU A 242 -13.69 9.76 26.73
CA GLU A 242 -13.31 8.46 26.16
C GLU A 242 -11.77 8.30 26.12
N LYS A 243 -11.05 9.34 25.71
CA LYS A 243 -9.57 9.35 25.75
C LYS A 243 -9.04 9.13 27.18
N THR A 244 -9.68 9.74 28.16
CA THR A 244 -9.29 9.62 29.58
C THR A 244 -9.51 8.19 30.10
N VAL A 245 -10.66 7.57 29.84
CA VAL A 245 -10.95 6.21 30.31
C VAL A 245 -10.07 5.16 29.60
N ILE A 246 -9.75 5.36 28.32
CA ILE A 246 -8.81 4.50 27.58
C ILE A 246 -7.42 4.59 28.19
N ASP A 247 -6.86 5.79 28.39
CA ASP A 247 -5.54 5.99 29.00
C ASP A 247 -5.46 5.38 30.41
N LYS A 248 -6.50 5.53 31.21
CA LYS A 248 -6.62 4.91 32.54
C LYS A 248 -6.61 3.37 32.45
N ALA A 249 -7.33 2.79 31.49
CA ALA A 249 -7.34 1.34 31.26
C ALA A 249 -5.96 0.84 30.83
N VAL A 250 -5.31 1.49 29.86
CA VAL A 250 -3.96 1.15 29.39
C VAL A 250 -2.97 1.15 30.56
N ARG A 251 -2.94 2.22 31.36
CA ARG A 251 -2.03 2.27 32.51
C ARG A 251 -2.29 1.19 33.53
N ASN A 252 -3.55 0.81 33.77
CA ASN A 252 -3.90 -0.26 34.70
C ASN A 252 -3.39 -1.62 34.19
N VAL A 253 -3.64 -1.95 32.91
CA VAL A 253 -3.19 -3.19 32.28
C VAL A 253 -1.66 -3.33 32.34
N TYR A 254 -0.93 -2.28 31.98
CA TYR A 254 0.55 -2.35 32.01
C TYR A 254 1.16 -2.30 33.41
N ARG A 255 0.49 -1.70 34.41
CA ARG A 255 1.00 -1.69 35.80
C ARG A 255 1.20 -3.09 36.33
N GLU A 256 0.28 -4.02 36.08
CA GLU A 256 0.42 -5.41 36.50
C GLU A 256 1.53 -6.12 35.72
N TYR A 257 1.60 -5.92 34.41
CA TYR A 257 2.64 -6.48 33.58
C TYR A 257 4.05 -6.01 33.97
N LEU A 258 4.23 -4.72 34.24
CA LEU A 258 5.52 -4.12 34.60
C LEU A 258 6.02 -4.52 35.99
N ALA A 259 5.15 -4.97 36.89
CA ALA A 259 5.54 -5.47 38.20
C ALA A 259 6.37 -6.77 38.10
N ASP A 260 6.11 -7.59 37.09
CA ASP A 260 6.83 -8.84 36.79
C ASP A 260 6.73 -9.15 35.28
N PRO A 261 7.58 -8.50 34.45
CA PRO A 261 7.51 -8.63 32.99
C PRO A 261 7.88 -10.03 32.53
N ASP A 262 6.92 -10.70 31.87
CA ASP A 262 7.07 -12.00 31.26
C ASP A 262 6.41 -11.98 29.86
N PRO A 263 7.13 -12.26 28.76
CA PRO A 263 6.54 -12.30 27.42
C PRO A 263 5.32 -13.23 27.32
N ALA A 264 5.26 -14.29 28.10
CA ALA A 264 4.11 -15.20 28.15
C ALA A 264 2.86 -14.55 28.75
N ARG A 265 3.01 -13.45 29.51
CA ARG A 265 1.94 -12.67 30.15
C ARG A 265 1.73 -11.31 29.49
N MET A 266 2.36 -11.08 28.32
CA MET A 266 2.14 -9.85 27.56
C MET A 266 0.65 -9.59 27.41
N PRO A 267 0.13 -8.39 27.78
CA PRO A 267 -1.27 -8.06 27.62
C PRO A 267 -1.75 -8.19 26.16
N ILE A 268 -3.03 -8.47 25.98
CA ILE A 268 -3.73 -8.50 24.69
C ILE A 268 -4.93 -7.57 24.70
N LEU A 269 -5.64 -7.43 23.58
CA LEU A 269 -6.80 -6.53 23.52
C LEU A 269 -7.92 -6.91 24.50
N GLU A 270 -8.04 -8.19 24.85
CA GLU A 270 -9.02 -8.65 25.84
C GLU A 270 -8.74 -8.07 27.24
N ASP A 271 -7.47 -7.89 27.60
CA ASP A 271 -7.10 -7.27 28.88
C ASP A 271 -7.53 -5.80 28.91
N LEU A 272 -7.32 -5.07 27.81
CA LEU A 272 -7.81 -3.69 27.65
C LEU A 272 -9.34 -3.62 27.70
N TYR A 273 -10.03 -4.52 26.99
CA TYR A 273 -11.48 -4.62 26.97
C TYR A 273 -12.06 -4.85 28.38
N ASN A 274 -11.48 -5.76 29.14
CA ASN A 274 -11.90 -6.05 30.51
C ASN A 274 -11.63 -4.86 31.42
N ALA A 275 -10.47 -4.20 31.33
CA ALA A 275 -10.16 -3.00 32.10
C ALA A 275 -11.07 -1.80 31.79
N LEU A 276 -11.62 -1.73 30.57
CA LEU A 276 -12.66 -0.74 30.22
C LEU A 276 -14.00 -1.10 30.82
N LYS A 277 -14.39 -2.37 30.77
CA LYS A 277 -15.66 -2.86 31.35
C LYS A 277 -15.76 -2.73 32.85
N GLU A 278 -14.64 -2.79 33.55
CA GLU A 278 -14.58 -2.58 35.01
C GLU A 278 -14.76 -1.12 35.43
N GLN A 279 -14.63 -0.17 34.52
CA GLN A 279 -14.83 1.24 34.80
C GLN A 279 -16.33 1.59 34.83
N PRO A 280 -16.79 2.42 35.79
CA PRO A 280 -18.21 2.77 35.92
C PRO A 280 -18.68 3.79 34.87
N GLU A 281 -17.77 4.49 34.20
CA GLU A 281 -18.07 5.54 33.23
C GLU A 281 -18.75 4.97 31.98
N ILE A 282 -19.85 5.59 31.53
CA ILE A 282 -20.62 5.13 30.37
C ILE A 282 -19.79 5.18 29.07
N GLU A 283 -18.85 6.11 29.00
CA GLU A 283 -17.91 6.24 27.90
C GLU A 283 -16.98 5.04 27.82
N ALA A 284 -16.54 4.49 28.93
CA ALA A 284 -15.74 3.27 28.97
C ALA A 284 -16.54 2.06 28.47
N GLN A 285 -17.82 1.96 28.86
CA GLN A 285 -18.71 0.90 28.35
C GLN A 285 -18.95 1.03 26.85
N ARG A 286 -19.06 2.25 26.31
CA ARG A 286 -19.22 2.51 24.88
C ARG A 286 -17.99 2.07 24.10
N VAL A 287 -16.78 2.43 24.56
CA VAL A 287 -15.52 2.01 23.94
C VAL A 287 -15.36 0.49 23.99
N ALA A 288 -15.66 -0.14 25.14
CA ALA A 288 -15.64 -1.59 25.27
C ALA A 288 -16.61 -2.26 24.28
N ALA A 289 -17.84 -1.77 24.15
CA ALA A 289 -18.79 -2.29 23.19
C ALA A 289 -18.33 -2.18 21.74
N ALA A 290 -17.58 -1.13 21.38
CA ALA A 290 -16.98 -1.00 20.05
C ALA A 290 -15.82 -1.96 19.84
N LEU A 291 -15.06 -2.29 20.88
CA LEU A 291 -13.97 -3.27 20.84
C LEU A 291 -14.46 -4.72 20.76
N GLU A 292 -15.70 -5.03 21.16
CA GLU A 292 -16.23 -6.38 21.26
C GLU A 292 -16.00 -7.23 19.99
N ILE A 293 -16.21 -6.66 18.80
CA ILE A 293 -16.04 -7.38 17.53
C ILE A 293 -14.56 -7.74 17.25
N TYR A 294 -13.62 -6.98 17.82
CA TYR A 294 -12.17 -7.21 17.68
C TYR A 294 -11.60 -8.12 18.77
N VAL A 295 -12.34 -8.38 19.84
CA VAL A 295 -11.93 -9.24 20.94
C VAL A 295 -12.63 -10.61 20.84
N HIS A 296 -13.95 -10.64 20.82
CA HIS A 296 -14.75 -11.86 20.81
C HIS A 296 -15.48 -12.13 19.49
N GLY A 297 -15.49 -11.15 18.59
CA GLY A 297 -16.17 -11.25 17.29
C GLY A 297 -15.28 -11.77 16.15
N SER A 298 -15.77 -11.59 14.93
CA SER A 298 -15.15 -12.10 13.70
C SER A 298 -13.87 -11.36 13.27
N LEU A 299 -13.53 -10.25 13.91
CA LEU A 299 -12.36 -9.44 13.58
C LEU A 299 -11.23 -9.55 14.62
N ASN A 300 -11.16 -10.65 15.35
CA ASN A 300 -10.31 -10.85 16.53
C ASN A 300 -8.84 -11.20 16.22
N ILE A 301 -8.37 -10.99 14.98
CA ILE A 301 -6.99 -11.32 14.57
C ILE A 301 -5.92 -10.61 15.42
N PHE A 302 -6.23 -9.45 15.98
CA PHE A 302 -5.34 -8.68 16.84
C PHE A 302 -5.50 -8.97 18.34
N ASN A 303 -6.38 -9.91 18.72
CA ASN A 303 -6.57 -10.31 20.11
C ASN A 303 -5.77 -11.57 20.47
N HIS A 304 -4.52 -11.64 20.01
CA HIS A 304 -3.63 -12.76 20.26
C HIS A 304 -2.21 -12.24 20.57
N ARG A 305 -1.45 -12.96 21.38
CA ARG A 305 -0.04 -12.68 21.58
C ARG A 305 0.73 -12.90 20.27
N THR A 306 1.72 -12.07 20.03
CA THR A 306 2.62 -12.21 18.87
C THR A 306 3.26 -13.60 18.90
N ASN A 307 3.07 -14.36 17.83
CA ASN A 307 3.59 -15.70 17.66
C ASN A 307 4.56 -15.85 16.50
N VAL A 308 4.96 -14.73 15.91
CA VAL A 308 5.91 -14.65 14.80
C VAL A 308 7.25 -14.08 15.27
N ASP A 309 8.34 -14.64 14.77
CA ASP A 309 9.66 -14.06 15.00
C ASP A 309 9.88 -12.90 14.03
N ILE A 310 9.99 -11.68 14.57
CA ILE A 310 10.27 -10.46 13.79
C ILE A 310 11.75 -10.04 13.89
N SER A 311 12.62 -10.90 14.38
CA SER A 311 14.06 -10.59 14.58
C SER A 311 14.85 -10.58 13.27
N ASN A 312 14.34 -11.15 12.19
CA ASN A 312 15.02 -11.16 10.90
C ASN A 312 15.34 -9.73 10.43
N ARG A 313 16.47 -9.56 9.77
CA ARG A 313 16.92 -8.30 9.20
C ARG A 313 16.00 -7.76 8.10
N LEU A 314 15.37 -8.64 7.36
CA LEU A 314 14.43 -8.30 6.28
C LEU A 314 13.08 -8.95 6.57
N VAL A 315 12.08 -8.14 6.92
CA VAL A 315 10.73 -8.61 7.25
C VAL A 315 9.71 -7.90 6.36
N CYS A 316 8.79 -8.66 5.79
CA CYS A 316 7.63 -8.15 5.06
C CYS A 316 6.35 -8.57 5.77
N PHE A 317 5.53 -7.61 6.12
CA PHE A 317 4.19 -7.83 6.65
C PHE A 317 3.19 -7.77 5.49
N ASP A 318 2.77 -8.93 5.01
CA ASP A 318 1.72 -9.09 4.00
C ASP A 318 0.35 -9.04 4.70
N ILE A 319 -0.40 -7.98 4.42
CA ILE A 319 -1.73 -7.71 5.00
C ILE A 319 -2.85 -7.69 3.97
N LYS A 320 -2.61 -8.22 2.80
CA LYS A 320 -3.58 -8.24 1.71
C LYS A 320 -4.91 -8.86 2.08
N GLU A 321 -4.89 -9.92 2.87
CA GLU A 321 -6.07 -10.68 3.25
C GLU A 321 -6.84 -10.09 4.44
N LEU A 322 -6.37 -9.02 5.08
CA LEU A 322 -7.07 -8.39 6.21
C LEU A 322 -8.43 -7.77 5.84
N GLY A 323 -8.73 -7.61 4.56
CA GLY A 323 -9.95 -6.94 4.13
C GLY A 323 -10.00 -5.45 4.47
N LYS A 324 -11.02 -4.74 3.96
CA LYS A 324 -11.07 -3.28 4.04
C LYS A 324 -11.13 -2.72 5.47
N GLN A 325 -11.84 -3.38 6.37
CA GLN A 325 -12.05 -2.91 7.75
C GLN A 325 -10.77 -3.05 8.60
N LEU A 326 -10.02 -4.14 8.40
CA LEU A 326 -8.82 -4.42 9.18
C LEU A 326 -7.53 -3.90 8.53
N LYS A 327 -7.54 -3.54 7.23
CA LYS A 327 -6.32 -3.16 6.52
C LYS A 327 -5.66 -1.92 7.14
N THR A 328 -6.40 -0.85 7.35
CA THR A 328 -5.89 0.38 7.97
C THR A 328 -5.41 0.12 9.40
N LEU A 329 -6.18 -0.65 10.18
CA LEU A 329 -5.81 -1.05 11.54
C LEU A 329 -4.53 -1.90 11.54
N GLY A 330 -4.43 -2.84 10.59
CA GLY A 330 -3.22 -3.65 10.40
C GLY A 330 -1.98 -2.82 10.08
N MET A 331 -2.10 -1.83 9.20
CA MET A 331 -1.00 -0.90 8.90
C MET A 331 -0.56 -0.11 10.14
N LEU A 332 -1.51 0.32 10.97
CA LEU A 332 -1.25 1.02 12.23
C LEU A 332 -0.48 0.12 13.23
N VAL A 333 -0.95 -1.11 13.41
CA VAL A 333 -0.29 -2.11 14.27
C VAL A 333 1.13 -2.43 13.78
N ILE A 334 1.33 -2.59 12.47
CA ILE A 334 2.64 -2.82 11.89
C ILE A 334 3.55 -1.60 12.13
N GLN A 335 3.06 -0.37 11.97
CA GLN A 335 3.84 0.83 12.21
C GLN A 335 4.32 0.92 13.67
N ASP A 336 3.50 0.53 14.63
CA ASP A 336 3.89 0.43 16.04
C ASP A 336 4.97 -0.65 16.27
N GLN A 337 4.84 -1.82 15.66
CA GLN A 337 5.86 -2.86 15.72
C GLN A 337 7.19 -2.41 15.11
N ILE A 338 7.15 -1.66 14.03
CA ILE A 338 8.34 -1.09 13.41
C ILE A 338 8.96 -0.03 14.31
N TRP A 339 8.14 0.79 14.97
CA TRP A 339 8.62 1.74 15.97
C TRP A 339 9.35 1.03 17.12
N ASN A 340 8.80 -0.07 17.64
CA ASN A 340 9.48 -0.90 18.63
C ASN A 340 10.84 -1.40 18.12
N ARG A 341 10.95 -1.79 16.85
CA ARG A 341 12.23 -2.22 16.25
C ARG A 341 13.23 -1.07 16.15
N VAL A 342 12.78 0.14 15.77
CA VAL A 342 13.63 1.34 15.71
C VAL A 342 14.22 1.65 17.08
N THR A 343 13.43 1.56 18.15
CA THR A 343 13.89 1.82 19.52
C THR A 343 14.95 0.82 19.97
N VAL A 344 14.77 -0.47 19.67
CA VAL A 344 15.77 -1.52 19.94
C VAL A 344 17.05 -1.27 19.14
N ASN A 345 16.94 -1.00 17.88
CA ASN A 345 18.08 -0.79 16.99
C ASN A 345 18.87 0.48 17.32
N ARG A 346 18.21 1.52 17.83
CA ARG A 346 18.88 2.73 18.31
C ARG A 346 19.94 2.42 19.38
N ALA A 347 19.59 1.58 20.37
CA ALA A 347 20.53 1.16 21.40
C ALA A 347 21.75 0.41 20.81
N ALA A 348 21.54 -0.33 19.75
CA ALA A 348 22.58 -1.05 19.00
C ALA A 348 23.31 -0.17 17.96
N LYS A 349 22.98 1.12 17.83
CA LYS A 349 23.47 2.04 16.79
C LYS A 349 23.26 1.51 15.36
N LYS A 350 22.15 0.85 15.14
CA LYS A 350 21.76 0.24 13.87
C LYS A 350 20.57 1.00 13.28
N ALA A 351 20.64 1.34 12.00
CA ALA A 351 19.52 1.98 11.34
C ALA A 351 18.41 0.97 10.99
N THR A 352 17.17 1.48 10.89
CA THR A 352 15.99 0.71 10.49
C THR A 352 15.30 1.41 9.33
N ARG A 353 15.19 0.72 8.20
CA ARG A 353 14.46 1.19 7.02
C ARG A 353 13.03 0.65 7.08
N TYR A 354 12.08 1.54 6.93
CA TYR A 354 10.67 1.21 6.85
C TYR A 354 10.09 1.59 5.50
N TYR A 355 9.61 0.62 4.75
CA TYR A 355 8.91 0.83 3.48
C TYR A 355 7.42 0.60 3.70
N CYS A 356 6.62 1.63 3.50
CA CYS A 356 5.18 1.57 3.63
C CYS A 356 4.54 1.77 2.25
N ASP A 357 4.04 0.69 1.67
CA ASP A 357 3.30 0.79 0.43
C ASP A 357 1.86 1.27 0.71
N GLU A 358 1.27 1.94 -0.26
CA GLU A 358 -0.03 2.62 -0.15
C GLU A 358 -0.12 3.53 1.11
N PHE A 359 0.97 4.25 1.38
CA PHE A 359 1.15 5.08 2.57
C PHE A 359 -0.01 6.04 2.84
N HIS A 360 -0.66 6.55 1.79
CA HIS A 360 -1.83 7.44 1.91
C HIS A 360 -2.99 6.84 2.75
N LEU A 361 -3.05 5.51 2.91
CA LEU A 361 -4.08 4.86 3.73
C LEU A 361 -3.90 5.13 5.23
N LEU A 362 -2.67 5.36 5.69
CA LEU A 362 -2.36 5.73 7.08
C LEU A 362 -2.64 7.20 7.39
N LEU A 363 -2.90 8.01 6.37
CA LEU A 363 -2.98 9.46 6.49
C LEU A 363 -4.42 9.98 6.46
N LYS A 364 -5.42 9.09 6.40
CA LYS A 364 -6.83 9.47 6.35
C LYS A 364 -7.40 9.71 7.75
N GLY A 365 -8.03 10.88 7.93
CA GLY A 365 -8.72 11.25 9.17
C GLY A 365 -7.76 11.45 10.35
N GLU A 366 -8.24 11.20 11.55
CA GLU A 366 -7.52 11.37 12.83
C GLU A 366 -6.26 10.49 12.95
N LEU A 367 -6.17 9.39 12.18
CA LEU A 367 -4.98 8.53 12.12
C LEU A 367 -3.74 9.27 11.63
N GLY A 368 -3.93 10.29 10.79
CA GLY A 368 -2.84 11.08 10.24
C GLY A 368 -1.95 11.66 11.33
N GLY A 369 -2.52 12.15 12.43
CA GLY A 369 -1.78 12.79 13.51
C GLY A 369 -0.71 11.90 14.14
N TRP A 370 -1.07 10.71 14.61
CA TRP A 370 -0.13 9.77 15.21
C TRP A 370 0.91 9.27 14.19
N SER A 371 0.47 8.89 12.99
CA SER A 371 1.37 8.41 11.94
C SER A 371 2.40 9.46 11.55
N VAL A 372 1.99 10.74 11.41
CA VAL A 372 2.88 11.87 11.11
C VAL A 372 3.87 12.09 12.25
N GLU A 373 3.44 12.02 13.51
CA GLU A 373 4.32 12.20 14.66
C GLU A 373 5.39 11.12 14.73
N ILE A 374 5.00 9.84 14.59
CA ILE A 374 5.95 8.72 14.55
C ILE A 374 6.92 8.88 13.38
N TRP A 375 6.43 9.30 12.21
CA TRP A 375 7.28 9.55 11.04
C TRP A 375 8.37 10.60 11.29
N LYS A 376 8.02 11.68 11.99
CA LYS A 376 8.99 12.71 12.42
C LYS A 376 10.00 12.19 13.44
N ARG A 377 9.54 11.32 14.36
CA ARG A 377 10.40 10.69 15.38
C ARG A 377 11.40 9.70 14.78
N PHE A 378 11.03 8.97 13.73
CA PHE A 378 11.93 8.00 13.05
C PHE A 378 13.29 8.61 12.78
N ARG A 379 13.34 9.82 12.21
CA ARG A 379 14.60 10.50 11.86
C ARG A 379 15.54 10.69 13.08
N LYS A 380 14.99 11.07 14.22
CA LYS A 380 15.78 11.27 15.45
C LYS A 380 16.29 9.96 16.06
N TRP A 381 15.64 8.86 15.72
CA TRP A 381 15.90 7.55 16.31
C TRP A 381 16.64 6.57 15.38
N GLY A 382 17.14 7.05 14.24
CA GLY A 382 17.85 6.22 13.27
C GLY A 382 16.93 5.39 12.39
N GLY A 383 15.65 5.73 12.34
CA GLY A 383 14.69 5.18 11.38
C GLY A 383 14.72 5.96 10.07
N ILE A 384 14.57 5.25 8.96
CA ILE A 384 14.51 5.80 7.60
C ILE A 384 13.18 5.35 6.97
N PRO A 385 12.09 6.12 7.19
CA PRO A 385 10.79 5.77 6.63
C PRO A 385 10.70 6.19 5.16
N THR A 386 10.13 5.32 4.33
CA THR A 386 9.84 5.52 2.91
C THR A 386 8.38 5.26 2.65
N GLY A 387 7.61 6.30 2.36
CA GLY A 387 6.20 6.20 1.95
C GLY A 387 6.09 6.06 0.44
N ILE A 388 5.36 5.06 -0.02
CA ILE A 388 5.09 4.80 -1.43
C ILE A 388 3.60 5.02 -1.67
N THR A 389 3.26 5.87 -2.63
CA THR A 389 1.85 6.17 -2.93
C THR A 389 1.62 6.47 -4.41
N GLN A 390 0.40 6.25 -4.84
CA GLN A 390 -0.10 6.64 -6.17
C GLN A 390 -1.02 7.86 -6.09
N ASN A 391 -1.44 8.25 -4.90
CA ASN A 391 -2.46 9.27 -4.72
C ASN A 391 -1.86 10.49 -4.05
N ILE A 392 -1.43 11.44 -4.87
CA ILE A 392 -0.86 12.70 -4.42
C ILE A 392 -1.95 13.64 -3.84
N LYS A 393 -3.15 13.62 -4.42
CA LYS A 393 -4.27 14.45 -3.95
C LYS A 393 -4.63 14.11 -2.50
N ASP A 394 -4.74 12.81 -2.18
CA ASP A 394 -4.99 12.37 -0.80
C ASP A 394 -3.81 12.71 0.12
N LEU A 395 -2.57 12.63 -0.40
CA LEU A 395 -1.37 12.95 0.36
C LEU A 395 -1.31 14.43 0.76
N LEU A 396 -1.79 15.34 -0.08
CA LEU A 396 -1.75 16.79 0.14
C LEU A 396 -3.08 17.36 0.70
N ALA A 397 -4.02 16.48 1.07
CA ALA A 397 -5.34 16.91 1.56
C ALA A 397 -5.31 17.52 2.97
N SER A 398 -4.27 17.30 3.78
CA SER A 398 -4.13 17.91 5.09
C SER A 398 -2.78 18.61 5.25
N ALA A 399 -2.76 19.71 6.02
CA ALA A 399 -1.55 20.48 6.32
C ALA A 399 -0.49 19.64 7.10
N GLU A 400 -0.94 18.68 7.90
CA GLU A 400 -0.05 17.78 8.64
C GLU A 400 0.70 16.85 7.72
N ILE A 401 0.06 16.39 6.66
CA ILE A 401 0.62 15.49 5.64
C ILE A 401 1.52 16.26 4.68
N GLU A 402 1.13 17.47 4.30
CA GLU A 402 1.99 18.39 3.55
C GLU A 402 3.35 18.57 4.26
N ASN A 403 3.32 18.60 5.57
CA ASN A 403 4.50 18.68 6.42
C ASN A 403 5.45 17.47 6.30
N ILE A 404 4.94 16.24 6.11
CA ILE A 404 5.78 15.05 5.82
C ILE A 404 6.48 15.23 4.47
N PHE A 405 5.75 15.68 3.48
CA PHE A 405 6.23 15.88 2.13
C PHE A 405 7.35 16.95 2.08
N GLU A 406 7.13 18.10 2.74
CA GLU A 406 8.10 19.18 2.85
C GLU A 406 9.35 18.82 3.66
N ASN A 407 9.21 17.92 4.65
CA ASN A 407 10.32 17.44 5.48
C ASN A 407 10.95 16.15 4.95
N SER A 408 10.54 15.67 3.78
CA SER A 408 11.20 14.54 3.12
C SER A 408 12.52 14.97 2.50
N ASP A 409 13.62 14.41 2.99
CA ASP A 409 14.96 14.71 2.46
C ASP A 409 15.15 14.21 1.02
N PHE A 410 14.35 13.20 0.63
CA PHE A 410 14.48 12.54 -0.66
C PHE A 410 13.10 12.22 -1.25
N LEU A 411 12.83 12.71 -2.46
CA LEU A 411 11.62 12.40 -3.22
C LEU A 411 11.99 11.76 -4.55
N TYR A 412 11.31 10.68 -4.87
CA TYR A 412 11.50 9.92 -6.10
C TYR A 412 10.20 9.99 -6.91
N LEU A 413 10.17 10.82 -7.93
CA LEU A 413 9.00 11.07 -8.75
C LEU A 413 9.13 10.28 -10.07
N LEU A 414 8.27 9.32 -10.24
CA LEU A 414 8.06 8.60 -11.50
C LEU A 414 6.99 9.32 -12.33
N ASN A 415 6.56 8.70 -13.43
CA ASN A 415 5.51 9.25 -14.27
C ASN A 415 4.23 9.56 -13.48
N GLN A 416 3.65 10.74 -13.67
CA GLN A 416 2.51 11.25 -12.92
C GLN A 416 1.33 11.54 -13.85
N ALA A 417 0.10 11.30 -13.37
CA ALA A 417 -1.12 11.74 -14.03
C ALA A 417 -1.20 13.28 -14.10
N ALA A 418 -1.92 13.83 -15.09
CA ALA A 418 -1.94 15.26 -15.37
C ALA A 418 -2.33 16.13 -14.16
N GLY A 419 -3.39 15.78 -13.45
CA GLY A 419 -3.86 16.55 -12.28
C GLY A 419 -2.92 16.50 -11.09
N ASP A 420 -2.25 15.37 -10.83
CA ASP A 420 -1.26 15.22 -9.77
C ASP A 420 0.03 15.96 -10.11
N ARG A 421 0.40 15.97 -11.38
CA ARG A 421 1.59 16.66 -11.89
C ARG A 421 1.51 18.18 -11.69
N GLU A 422 0.37 18.80 -11.96
CA GLU A 422 0.18 20.25 -11.73
C GLU A 422 0.41 20.60 -10.26
N ILE A 423 -0.19 19.83 -9.34
CA ILE A 423 -0.04 20.03 -7.91
C ILE A 423 1.44 19.86 -7.49
N LEU A 424 2.11 18.82 -7.99
CA LEU A 424 3.53 18.58 -7.69
C LEU A 424 4.43 19.68 -8.23
N CYS A 425 4.18 20.16 -9.46
CA CYS A 425 4.96 21.23 -10.06
C CYS A 425 4.84 22.54 -9.28
N GLU A 426 3.66 22.88 -8.82
CA GLU A 426 3.42 24.05 -7.99
C GLU A 426 4.09 23.92 -6.61
N LYS A 427 3.82 22.84 -5.89
CA LYS A 427 4.32 22.62 -4.52
C LYS A 427 5.84 22.47 -4.45
N LEU A 428 6.44 21.73 -5.37
CA LEU A 428 7.88 21.48 -5.40
C LEU A 428 8.66 22.48 -6.27
N ARG A 429 7.99 23.47 -6.83
CA ARG A 429 8.59 24.48 -7.73
C ARG A 429 9.35 23.85 -8.89
N ILE A 430 8.79 22.79 -9.47
CA ILE A 430 9.36 22.09 -10.63
C ILE A 430 9.15 22.94 -11.86
N SER A 431 10.22 23.25 -12.59
CA SER A 431 10.11 24.04 -13.83
C SER A 431 9.40 23.25 -14.93
N PRO A 432 8.77 23.92 -15.94
CA PRO A 432 8.14 23.24 -17.06
C PRO A 432 9.03 22.26 -17.80
N LYS A 433 10.34 22.55 -17.91
CA LYS A 433 11.33 21.66 -18.52
C LYS A 433 11.56 20.40 -17.67
N GLN A 434 11.63 20.53 -16.36
CA GLN A 434 11.77 19.40 -15.44
C GLN A 434 10.48 18.56 -15.38
N ALA A 435 9.31 19.20 -15.45
CA ALA A 435 8.02 18.52 -15.49
C ALA A 435 7.93 17.49 -16.64
N GLY A 436 8.61 17.74 -17.75
CA GLY A 436 8.73 16.79 -18.87
C GLY A 436 9.25 15.41 -18.44
N TYR A 437 10.13 15.33 -17.43
CA TYR A 437 10.68 14.06 -16.92
C TYR A 437 9.73 13.27 -16.00
N ILE A 438 8.59 13.81 -15.63
CA ILE A 438 7.52 13.10 -14.90
C ILE A 438 6.23 13.03 -15.70
N THR A 439 6.25 13.52 -16.93
CA THR A 439 5.09 13.52 -17.85
C THR A 439 5.23 12.45 -18.92
N HIS A 440 6.43 12.23 -19.42
CA HIS A 440 6.72 11.41 -20.60
C HIS A 440 7.91 10.47 -20.34
N SER A 441 8.21 10.19 -19.08
CA SER A 441 9.31 9.32 -18.72
C SER A 441 9.01 7.86 -19.03
N GLU A 442 10.01 7.15 -19.55
CA GLU A 442 9.97 5.69 -19.68
C GLU A 442 10.07 5.00 -18.31
N ALA A 443 9.86 3.67 -18.29
CA ALA A 443 10.07 2.88 -17.09
C ALA A 443 11.51 3.06 -16.56
N GLY A 444 11.65 3.45 -15.31
CA GLY A 444 12.95 3.74 -14.70
C GLY A 444 13.47 5.17 -14.96
N GLU A 445 12.64 6.06 -15.44
CA GLU A 445 12.96 7.47 -15.60
C GLU A 445 12.07 8.35 -14.72
N GLY A 446 12.57 9.52 -14.33
CA GLY A 446 11.80 10.44 -13.49
C GLY A 446 12.64 11.58 -12.95
N LEU A 447 12.21 12.16 -11.83
CA LEU A 447 12.94 13.17 -11.07
C LEU A 447 13.31 12.67 -9.68
N ILE A 448 14.52 12.94 -9.27
CA ILE A 448 14.98 12.84 -7.89
C ILE A 448 15.09 14.25 -7.33
N ILE A 449 14.47 14.47 -6.17
CA ILE A 449 14.63 15.69 -5.40
C ILE A 449 15.37 15.33 -4.12
N TYR A 450 16.47 16.04 -3.88
CA TYR A 450 17.28 15.91 -2.66
C TYR A 450 17.59 17.29 -2.12
N GLY A 451 16.96 17.64 -1.01
CA GLY A 451 16.98 19.01 -0.51
C GLY A 451 16.47 20.00 -1.56
N SER A 452 17.33 20.95 -1.97
CA SER A 452 17.01 21.95 -3.01
C SER A 452 17.37 21.53 -4.43
N VAL A 453 17.92 20.33 -4.62
CA VAL A 453 18.41 19.86 -5.92
C VAL A 453 17.37 18.99 -6.59
N ILE A 454 16.99 19.32 -7.82
CA ILE A 454 16.04 18.55 -8.66
C ILE A 454 16.83 18.02 -9.87
N LEU A 455 16.99 16.70 -9.95
CA LEU A 455 17.75 16.04 -11.00
C LEU A 455 16.87 15.03 -11.76
N PRO A 456 16.89 15.05 -13.11
CA PRO A 456 16.37 13.94 -13.88
C PRO A 456 17.25 12.70 -13.69
N PHE A 457 16.64 11.53 -13.67
CA PHE A 457 17.36 10.27 -13.61
C PHE A 457 16.87 9.31 -14.70
N VAL A 458 17.77 8.43 -15.12
CA VAL A 458 17.50 7.30 -16.01
C VAL A 458 18.11 6.07 -15.38
N ASP A 459 17.24 5.15 -14.97
CA ASP A 459 17.61 3.93 -14.28
C ASP A 459 17.11 2.70 -15.06
N ARG A 460 17.84 2.33 -16.13
CA ARG A 460 17.52 1.19 -16.99
C ARG A 460 18.06 -0.09 -16.36
N PHE A 461 17.17 -0.89 -15.82
CA PHE A 461 17.53 -2.19 -15.26
C PHE A 461 17.55 -3.26 -16.37
N PRO A 462 18.58 -4.16 -16.43
CA PRO A 462 18.63 -5.23 -17.43
C PRO A 462 17.45 -6.20 -17.29
N THR A 463 16.60 -6.29 -18.31
CA THR A 463 15.36 -7.07 -18.28
C THR A 463 15.59 -8.58 -18.41
N ASN A 464 16.78 -9.01 -18.84
CA ASN A 464 17.18 -10.40 -19.04
C ASN A 464 17.82 -11.04 -17.78
N THR A 465 17.62 -10.45 -16.60
CA THR A 465 18.19 -10.94 -15.35
C THR A 465 17.15 -11.60 -14.48
N ARG A 466 17.56 -12.63 -13.72
CA ARG A 466 16.70 -13.29 -12.73
C ARG A 466 16.18 -12.28 -11.66
N LEU A 467 16.99 -11.27 -11.33
CA LEU A 467 16.59 -10.23 -10.37
C LEU A 467 15.47 -9.36 -10.95
N TYR A 468 15.51 -9.04 -12.23
CA TYR A 468 14.40 -8.35 -12.90
C TYR A 468 13.10 -9.16 -12.80
N GLU A 469 13.14 -10.47 -13.05
CA GLU A 469 11.98 -11.36 -12.93
C GLU A 469 11.37 -11.38 -11.52
N ILE A 470 12.20 -11.30 -10.49
CA ILE A 470 11.77 -11.29 -9.08
C ILE A 470 11.21 -9.94 -8.68
N MET A 471 11.79 -8.83 -9.18
CA MET A 471 11.34 -7.48 -8.87
C MET A 471 10.12 -7.06 -9.67
N THR A 472 9.92 -7.64 -10.87
CA THR A 472 8.64 -7.49 -11.57
C THR A 472 7.54 -8.19 -10.77
N THR A 473 6.32 -7.69 -10.81
CA THR A 473 5.16 -8.29 -10.14
C THR A 473 4.66 -9.57 -10.85
N ARG A 474 5.58 -10.40 -11.38
CA ARG A 474 5.23 -11.66 -12.03
C ARG A 474 4.91 -12.72 -10.99
N PRO A 475 3.77 -13.42 -11.06
CA PRO A 475 3.64 -14.70 -10.38
C PRO A 475 4.70 -15.65 -10.96
N LEU A 476 5.58 -16.17 -10.13
CA LEU A 476 6.44 -17.30 -10.52
C LEU A 476 5.49 -18.46 -10.87
N GLU A 477 5.37 -18.77 -12.14
CA GLU A 477 4.93 -20.11 -12.49
C GLU A 477 5.89 -21.06 -11.79
N ALA A 478 5.32 -21.98 -11.01
CA ALA A 478 6.07 -23.09 -10.46
C ALA A 478 6.65 -23.85 -11.66
N SER A 479 7.88 -23.52 -12.05
CA SER A 479 8.69 -24.38 -12.90
C SER A 479 8.91 -25.61 -12.07
N GLY A 480 8.10 -26.64 -12.34
CA GLY A 480 8.35 -27.99 -11.87
C GLY A 480 9.77 -28.35 -12.23
N ALA A 481 10.56 -28.62 -11.22
CA ALA A 481 11.75 -29.44 -11.30
C ALA A 481 11.40 -30.81 -10.73
#